data_411e406f9511c88129583596da23e1a1
#
_entry.id   411e406f9511c88129583596da23e1a1
#
_cell.length_a   1.000
_cell.length_b   1.000
_cell.length_c   1.000
_cell.angle_alpha   90.00
_cell.angle_beta   90.00
_cell.angle_gamma   90.00
#
_symmetry.space_group_name_H-M   'P 1'
#
loop_
_entity.id
_entity.type
_entity.pdbx_description
1 polymer ?
#
loop_
_entity_poly.entity_id
_entity_poly.type
_entity_poly.pdbx_seq_one_letter_code
_entity_poly.pdbx_strand_id
1 'polypeptide(L)'
;MKYECKSVFAKKLLLALDTTGIGQLISVQEDNQSDILTIDIGPLEIPQYPVVPVENSERVTILAVDAGIPVVYCRDDFPVVPHLNVLEDGHKTLCLFDVSFEDIKYMFNASVFLRRIVYWFEKTARGELHQKDQPLEPFFPGNRDGIIVFSAPKYPFIRLREIAAYNGTLYQEIPISMADGKVYTVLAVKIQKVYTENIIHKMPQTLGELDDAFSEPIVDILHEAIPEIWNVKRGKLYNVLFHQKETELKRSSVLLMVDVSLARTKGVPPEQSTLKVFRVADDYQRLYRSFGYESVQGKLVKKRETLEYKAVPIKPFELIAAFDKNIANHLSGAIDCGENGQYVQIGLGALGSQVANNCIRSGYGRWTYIDQDILYPHNLVRHCLRQDDIGKEKATSMKMYADSLYSERESIVQEAIVSNIFDEDNRGLIESAIRRSDLVVDCTASVAVGRYLSHHLAGSTRAVSFFMNPSGSSLIMLLESANRQSSLDTLEMQYYRLLVHESELHEHLKSEQMVIACLWAVLPMWR
;
A
#
# COMPACT_ATOMS: atom_id res chain seq x y z
N MET A 1 44.65 22.84 14.90
CA MET A 1 43.98 22.36 13.67
C MET A 1 44.22 23.39 12.59
N LYS A 2 44.65 22.98 11.39
CA LYS A 2 45.07 23.83 10.28
C LYS A 2 43.88 24.41 9.46
N TYR A 3 42.66 23.95 9.79
CA TYR A 3 41.45 24.32 9.08
C TYR A 3 40.36 24.79 10.07
N GLU A 4 39.73 25.89 9.75
CA GLU A 4 38.55 26.37 10.47
C GLU A 4 37.32 25.76 9.85
N CYS A 5 36.50 25.08 10.65
CA CYS A 5 35.20 24.52 10.27
C CYS A 5 34.09 25.23 11.08
N LYS A 6 32.94 25.45 10.45
CA LYS A 6 31.75 26.01 11.11
C LYS A 6 30.97 24.93 11.85
N SER A 7 30.71 23.81 11.18
CA SER A 7 29.95 22.68 11.71
C SER A 7 30.69 21.99 12.86
N VAL A 8 29.96 21.68 13.93
CA VAL A 8 30.47 20.89 15.05
C VAL A 8 30.78 19.46 14.59
N PHE A 9 29.96 18.92 13.68
CA PHE A 9 30.20 17.59 13.14
C PHE A 9 31.48 17.54 12.29
N ALA A 10 31.73 18.54 11.44
CA ALA A 10 32.96 18.63 10.67
C ALA A 10 34.22 18.61 11.56
N LYS A 11 34.21 19.35 12.67
CA LYS A 11 35.31 19.35 13.66
C LYS A 11 35.53 17.96 14.27
N LYS A 12 34.43 17.27 14.63
CA LYS A 12 34.49 15.90 15.14
C LYS A 12 34.97 14.91 14.08
N LEU A 13 34.61 15.12 12.82
CA LEU A 13 35.04 14.29 11.69
C LEU A 13 36.55 14.40 11.46
N LEU A 14 37.11 15.62 11.51
CA LEU A 14 38.55 15.83 11.41
C LEU A 14 39.31 15.15 12.54
N LEU A 15 38.81 15.26 13.79
CA LEU A 15 39.40 14.58 14.92
C LEU A 15 39.32 13.04 14.79
N ALA A 16 38.21 12.53 14.25
CA ALA A 16 38.02 11.13 14.00
C ALA A 16 38.98 10.58 12.91
N LEU A 17 39.24 11.36 11.85
CA LEU A 17 40.26 11.00 10.83
C LEU A 17 41.65 10.87 11.46
N ASP A 18 42.06 11.86 12.27
CA ASP A 18 43.37 11.83 12.93
C ASP A 18 43.52 10.65 13.91
N THR A 19 42.44 10.28 14.60
CA THR A 19 42.48 9.23 15.63
C THR A 19 42.29 7.82 15.08
N THR A 20 41.55 7.66 13.99
CA THR A 20 41.23 6.34 13.39
C THR A 20 42.17 5.93 12.27
N GLY A 21 42.83 6.87 11.62
CA GLY A 21 43.66 6.62 10.43
C GLY A 21 42.87 6.11 9.20
N ILE A 22 41.55 6.29 9.19
CA ILE A 22 40.66 5.76 8.14
C ILE A 22 40.82 6.50 6.81
N GLY A 23 41.41 7.69 6.79
CA GLY A 23 41.58 8.44 5.56
C GLY A 23 42.40 9.72 5.77
N GLN A 24 42.60 10.45 4.68
CA GLN A 24 43.36 11.68 4.65
C GLN A 24 42.51 12.86 4.17
N LEU A 25 42.48 13.95 4.91
CA LEU A 25 41.84 15.20 4.47
C LEU A 25 42.63 15.82 3.32
N ILE A 26 41.93 16.15 2.25
CA ILE A 26 42.48 16.85 1.07
C ILE A 26 42.17 18.34 1.12
N SER A 27 40.90 18.69 1.35
CA SER A 27 40.47 20.10 1.41
C SER A 27 39.24 20.27 2.27
N VAL A 28 39.07 21.53 2.77
CA VAL A 28 37.83 22.01 3.41
C VAL A 28 37.39 23.24 2.67
N GLN A 29 36.12 23.29 2.31
CA GLN A 29 35.47 24.46 1.71
C GLN A 29 34.26 24.82 2.55
N GLU A 30 33.97 26.09 2.66
CA GLU A 30 32.78 26.58 3.37
C GLU A 30 31.64 26.81 2.38
N ASP A 31 30.45 26.37 2.76
CA ASP A 31 29.21 26.64 2.05
C ASP A 31 28.15 27.12 3.05
N ASN A 32 27.73 28.37 2.96
CA ASN A 32 26.71 29.05 3.78
C ASN A 32 26.69 28.65 5.27
N GLN A 33 26.09 27.55 5.65
CA GLN A 33 25.98 27.04 7.04
C GLN A 33 26.59 25.64 7.23
N SER A 34 27.27 25.10 6.22
CA SER A 34 27.85 23.74 6.24
C SER A 34 29.30 23.79 5.79
N ASP A 35 30.02 22.72 6.06
CA ASP A 35 31.39 22.53 5.60
C ASP A 35 31.40 21.39 4.58
N ILE A 36 32.14 21.58 3.47
CA ILE A 36 32.37 20.57 2.45
C ILE A 36 33.79 20.04 2.63
N LEU A 37 33.92 18.78 2.98
CA LEU A 37 35.21 18.13 3.19
C LEU A 37 35.49 17.16 2.06
N THR A 38 36.63 17.31 1.39
CA THR A 38 37.14 16.29 0.45
C THR A 38 38.15 15.43 1.19
N ILE A 39 37.92 14.11 1.18
CA ILE A 39 38.68 13.13 1.95
C ILE A 39 39.00 11.95 1.06
N ASP A 40 40.24 11.48 1.09
CA ASP A 40 40.63 10.18 0.54
C ASP A 40 40.44 9.14 1.64
N ILE A 41 39.44 8.27 1.49
CA ILE A 41 39.10 7.20 2.43
C ILE A 41 39.92 5.95 2.08
N GLY A 42 40.72 5.49 3.03
CA GLY A 42 41.53 4.30 2.84
C GLY A 42 42.67 4.20 3.88
N PRO A 43 43.48 3.14 3.83
CA PRO A 43 43.43 2.03 2.85
C PRO A 43 42.18 1.16 3.05
N LEU A 44 41.59 0.70 1.93
CA LEU A 44 40.42 -0.18 1.90
C LEU A 44 40.85 -1.65 1.72
N GLU A 45 40.21 -2.56 2.40
CA GLU A 45 40.38 -4.01 2.26
C GLU A 45 39.60 -4.56 1.08
N ILE A 46 40.07 -4.38 -0.12
CA ILE A 46 39.45 -4.84 -1.36
C ILE A 46 40.06 -6.15 -1.88
N PRO A 47 39.28 -7.02 -2.55
CA PRO A 47 39.80 -8.24 -3.14
C PRO A 47 40.70 -7.90 -4.32
N GLN A 48 41.62 -8.83 -4.66
CA GLN A 48 42.53 -8.69 -5.82
C GLN A 48 41.77 -8.51 -7.15
N TYR A 49 40.57 -9.10 -7.24
CA TYR A 49 39.64 -8.96 -8.38
C TYR A 49 38.28 -8.50 -7.85
N PRO A 50 38.10 -7.20 -7.69
CA PRO A 50 36.85 -6.68 -7.16
C PRO A 50 35.70 -6.85 -8.17
N VAL A 51 34.52 -7.18 -7.68
CA VAL A 51 33.29 -7.28 -8.49
C VAL A 51 32.91 -5.91 -9.05
N VAL A 52 33.09 -4.86 -8.22
CA VAL A 52 32.91 -3.46 -8.60
C VAL A 52 34.27 -2.78 -8.50
N PRO A 53 34.69 -1.97 -9.48
CA PRO A 53 36.01 -1.32 -9.48
C PRO A 53 36.08 -0.22 -8.42
N VAL A 54 36.42 -0.63 -7.20
CA VAL A 54 36.72 0.24 -6.06
C VAL A 54 38.26 0.36 -5.95
N GLU A 55 38.73 1.57 -5.73
CA GLU A 55 40.17 1.83 -5.56
C GLU A 55 40.61 1.56 -4.12
N ASN A 56 41.91 1.32 -3.88
CA ASN A 56 42.45 1.14 -2.53
C ASN A 56 42.23 2.36 -1.62
N SER A 57 42.07 3.52 -2.22
CA SER A 57 41.69 4.76 -1.54
C SER A 57 40.67 5.50 -2.41
N GLU A 58 39.46 5.66 -1.92
CA GLU A 58 38.39 6.32 -2.65
C GLU A 58 38.23 7.77 -2.22
N ARG A 59 38.19 8.67 -3.19
CA ARG A 59 37.93 10.08 -2.94
C ARG A 59 36.44 10.35 -2.76
N VAL A 60 36.08 10.91 -1.63
CA VAL A 60 34.71 11.32 -1.32
C VAL A 60 34.63 12.80 -0.96
N THR A 61 33.50 13.42 -1.26
CA THR A 61 33.16 14.76 -0.81
C THR A 61 32.00 14.66 0.18
N ILE A 62 32.22 15.16 1.42
CA ILE A 62 31.24 15.06 2.50
C ILE A 62 30.68 16.45 2.77
N LEU A 63 29.37 16.60 2.60
CA LEU A 63 28.62 17.77 3.07
C LEU A 63 28.29 17.55 4.55
N ALA A 64 29.06 18.17 5.42
CA ALA A 64 28.94 18.03 6.87
C ALA A 64 27.83 18.93 7.41
N VAL A 65 26.81 18.35 8.03
CA VAL A 65 25.67 19.02 8.66
C VAL A 65 25.61 18.66 10.15
N ASP A 66 25.15 19.58 10.99
CA ASP A 66 25.02 19.36 12.43
C ASP A 66 23.71 18.68 12.81
N ALA A 67 22.67 18.82 12.00
CA ALA A 67 21.36 18.20 12.19
C ALA A 67 21.01 17.33 10.98
N GLY A 68 21.24 16.04 11.09
CA GLY A 68 20.98 15.09 10.01
C GLY A 68 22.15 14.15 9.73
N ILE A 69 21.97 13.27 8.77
CA ILE A 69 23.03 12.40 8.24
C ILE A 69 23.80 13.18 7.17
N PRO A 70 25.13 13.33 7.31
CA PRO A 70 25.93 13.99 6.29
C PRO A 70 25.84 13.28 4.94
N VAL A 71 25.80 14.05 3.86
CA VAL A 71 25.76 13.52 2.49
C VAL A 71 27.17 13.22 2.03
N VAL A 72 27.38 12.03 1.48
CA VAL A 72 28.69 11.58 0.95
C VAL A 72 28.58 11.41 -0.55
N TYR A 73 29.28 12.25 -1.30
CA TYR A 73 29.42 12.14 -2.75
C TYR A 73 30.61 11.26 -3.09
N CYS A 74 30.45 10.31 -3.98
CA CYS A 74 31.58 9.58 -4.59
C CYS A 74 32.05 10.26 -5.89
N ARG A 75 33.15 9.77 -6.47
CA ARG A 75 33.65 10.26 -7.75
C ARG A 75 32.60 10.09 -8.87
N ASP A 76 32.60 11.01 -9.83
CA ASP A 76 31.56 11.07 -10.88
C ASP A 76 31.57 9.82 -11.80
N ASP A 77 32.75 9.21 -12.03
CA ASP A 77 32.91 8.01 -12.83
C ASP A 77 32.69 6.69 -12.05
N PHE A 78 32.34 6.78 -10.75
CA PHE A 78 31.99 5.58 -9.97
C PHE A 78 30.81 4.87 -10.62
N PRO A 79 30.85 3.52 -10.79
CA PRO A 79 29.75 2.80 -11.42
C PRO A 79 28.46 2.90 -10.60
N VAL A 80 27.32 2.84 -11.27
CA VAL A 80 26.03 2.79 -10.60
C VAL A 80 25.83 1.39 -10.01
N VAL A 81 25.65 1.32 -8.71
CA VAL A 81 25.51 0.08 -7.94
C VAL A 81 24.35 0.20 -6.96
N PRO A 82 23.83 -0.91 -6.41
CA PRO A 82 22.85 -0.86 -5.31
C PRO A 82 23.33 -0.01 -4.14
N HIS A 83 22.40 0.62 -3.44
CA HIS A 83 22.68 1.57 -2.34
C HIS A 83 23.50 2.80 -2.75
N LEU A 84 23.33 3.24 -4.01
CA LEU A 84 23.85 4.50 -4.53
C LEU A 84 22.69 5.36 -5.04
N ASN A 85 22.59 6.61 -4.58
CA ASN A 85 21.59 7.54 -5.08
C ASN A 85 22.21 8.35 -6.23
N VAL A 86 21.52 8.42 -7.37
CA VAL A 86 21.88 9.28 -8.50
C VAL A 86 20.98 10.51 -8.45
N LEU A 87 21.56 11.68 -8.25
CA LEU A 87 20.86 12.95 -8.16
C LEU A 87 20.47 13.47 -9.56
N GLU A 88 19.57 14.46 -9.61
CA GLU A 88 19.09 15.06 -10.87
C GLU A 88 20.22 15.70 -11.70
N ASP A 89 21.22 16.26 -11.03
CA ASP A 89 22.43 16.86 -11.64
C ASP A 89 23.47 15.82 -12.10
N GLY A 90 23.23 14.54 -11.84
CA GLY A 90 24.11 13.43 -12.19
C GLY A 90 25.13 13.04 -11.12
N HIS A 91 25.27 13.83 -10.05
CA HIS A 91 26.11 13.45 -8.92
C HIS A 91 25.59 12.21 -8.20
N LYS A 92 26.49 11.46 -7.57
CA LYS A 92 26.20 10.19 -6.92
C LYS A 92 26.50 10.26 -5.43
N THR A 93 25.56 9.82 -4.60
CA THR A 93 25.73 9.80 -3.15
C THR A 93 25.55 8.42 -2.57
N LEU A 94 26.32 8.11 -1.52
CA LEU A 94 26.26 6.82 -0.85
C LEU A 94 25.00 6.73 0.04
N CYS A 95 24.24 5.67 -0.09
CA CYS A 95 23.19 5.31 0.86
C CYS A 95 23.82 4.55 2.02
N LEU A 96 24.17 5.26 3.09
CA LEU A 96 24.91 4.69 4.24
C LEU A 96 24.00 4.13 5.32
N PHE A 97 22.78 4.64 5.45
CA PHE A 97 21.83 4.27 6.49
C PHE A 97 20.44 4.14 5.88
N ASP A 98 19.72 3.11 6.31
CA ASP A 98 18.33 2.78 5.93
C ASP A 98 17.30 3.29 6.94
N VAL A 99 17.75 4.06 7.93
CA VAL A 99 16.94 4.60 9.02
C VAL A 99 17.05 6.13 9.10
N SER A 100 16.09 6.78 9.74
CA SER A 100 16.12 8.23 9.93
C SER A 100 17.22 8.66 10.90
N PHE A 101 17.66 9.93 10.79
CA PHE A 101 18.61 10.48 11.76
C PHE A 101 18.08 10.44 13.20
N GLU A 102 16.78 10.65 13.39
CA GLU A 102 16.13 10.60 14.69
C GLU A 102 16.30 9.24 15.39
N ASP A 103 16.32 8.16 14.62
CA ASP A 103 16.47 6.80 15.16
C ASP A 103 17.90 6.51 15.62
N ILE A 104 18.90 7.12 14.99
CA ILE A 104 20.32 6.82 15.25
C ILE A 104 21.08 7.93 15.97
N LYS A 105 20.50 9.11 16.16
CA LYS A 105 21.20 10.33 16.65
C LYS A 105 21.97 10.14 17.97
N TYR A 106 21.51 9.26 18.85
CA TYR A 106 22.18 8.98 20.15
C TYR A 106 23.41 8.07 20.01
N MET A 107 23.49 7.28 18.94
CA MET A 107 24.64 6.41 18.65
C MET A 107 25.50 6.98 17.51
N PHE A 108 25.01 7.98 16.81
CA PHE A 108 25.67 8.58 15.66
C PHE A 108 26.86 9.44 16.09
N ASN A 109 28.04 9.08 15.61
CA ASN A 109 29.26 9.85 15.82
C ASN A 109 30.19 9.75 14.61
N ALA A 110 31.18 10.64 14.54
CA ALA A 110 32.08 10.76 13.40
C ALA A 110 32.87 9.48 13.11
N SER A 111 33.32 8.75 14.12
CA SER A 111 34.07 7.49 13.92
C SER A 111 33.18 6.37 13.37
N VAL A 112 31.93 6.27 13.86
CA VAL A 112 30.95 5.31 13.31
C VAL A 112 30.61 5.67 11.87
N PHE A 113 30.45 6.93 11.57
CA PHE A 113 30.18 7.43 10.22
C PHE A 113 31.30 7.06 9.23
N LEU A 114 32.57 7.34 9.59
CA LEU A 114 33.73 6.98 8.76
C LEU A 114 33.83 5.45 8.52
N ARG A 115 33.66 4.66 9.56
CA ARG A 115 33.65 3.19 9.43
C ARG A 115 32.52 2.69 8.53
N ARG A 116 31.37 3.38 8.53
CA ARG A 116 30.26 3.02 7.65
C ARG A 116 30.58 3.31 6.18
N ILE A 117 31.33 4.38 5.87
CA ILE A 117 31.83 4.67 4.51
C ILE A 117 32.81 3.58 4.07
N VAL A 118 33.79 3.20 4.93
CA VAL A 118 34.73 2.09 4.64
C VAL A 118 33.94 0.80 4.36
N TYR A 119 33.05 0.42 5.25
CA TYR A 119 32.21 -0.77 5.11
C TYR A 119 31.44 -0.77 3.78
N TRP A 120 30.89 0.39 3.38
CA TRP A 120 30.15 0.52 2.13
C TRP A 120 31.03 0.20 0.92
N PHE A 121 32.23 0.79 0.84
CA PHE A 121 33.16 0.54 -0.27
C PHE A 121 33.68 -0.90 -0.29
N GLU A 122 34.10 -1.43 0.84
CA GLU A 122 34.62 -2.80 0.93
C GLU A 122 33.58 -3.86 0.57
N LYS A 123 32.35 -3.68 1.03
CA LYS A 123 31.23 -4.56 0.66
C LYS A 123 30.82 -4.41 -0.80
N THR A 124 30.87 -3.20 -1.33
CA THR A 124 30.64 -2.95 -2.76
C THR A 124 31.69 -3.65 -3.62
N ALA A 125 32.97 -3.54 -3.26
CA ALA A 125 34.07 -4.22 -4.00
C ALA A 125 33.88 -5.74 -4.06
N ARG A 126 33.31 -6.34 -3.01
CA ARG A 126 33.02 -7.78 -2.91
C ARG A 126 31.69 -8.17 -3.54
N GLY A 127 30.84 -7.22 -3.93
CA GLY A 127 29.46 -7.49 -4.37
C GLY A 127 28.53 -7.98 -3.25
N GLU A 128 28.86 -7.66 -2.00
CA GLU A 128 28.16 -8.14 -0.79
C GLU A 128 27.34 -7.04 -0.11
N LEU A 129 27.30 -5.81 -0.65
CA LEU A 129 26.61 -4.71 -0.01
C LEU A 129 25.08 -4.93 0.00
N HIS A 130 24.54 -5.43 -1.11
CA HIS A 130 23.13 -5.75 -1.26
C HIS A 130 22.88 -7.20 -0.83
N GLN A 131 22.27 -7.39 0.35
CA GLN A 131 22.04 -8.71 0.94
C GLN A 131 20.80 -9.40 0.32
N LYS A 132 20.74 -10.73 0.42
CA LYS A 132 19.67 -11.53 -0.20
C LYS A 132 18.28 -11.30 0.42
N ASP A 133 18.23 -10.89 1.67
CA ASP A 133 17.02 -10.57 2.41
C ASP A 133 16.50 -9.13 2.20
N GLN A 134 17.30 -8.30 1.51
CA GLN A 134 16.87 -6.95 1.13
C GLN A 134 16.07 -6.98 -0.18
N PRO A 135 15.02 -6.13 -0.32
CA PRO A 135 14.29 -5.99 -1.57
C PRO A 135 15.20 -5.43 -2.67
N LEU A 136 14.93 -5.80 -3.92
CA LEU A 136 15.69 -5.28 -5.06
C LEU A 136 15.51 -3.77 -5.17
N GLU A 137 16.60 -3.09 -5.57
CA GLU A 137 16.56 -1.66 -5.83
C GLU A 137 15.57 -1.32 -6.97
N PRO A 138 14.85 -0.20 -6.87
CA PRO A 138 13.90 0.18 -7.91
C PRO A 138 14.63 0.53 -9.21
N PHE A 139 14.15 0.02 -10.34
CA PHE A 139 14.73 0.29 -11.66
C PHE A 139 14.77 1.80 -12.00
N PHE A 140 13.72 2.53 -11.61
CA PHE A 140 13.67 3.99 -11.67
C PHE A 140 13.36 4.55 -10.28
N PRO A 141 14.34 5.01 -9.52
CA PRO A 141 14.13 5.73 -8.28
C PRO A 141 13.72 7.18 -8.57
N GLY A 142 13.08 7.83 -7.62
CA GLY A 142 12.91 9.27 -7.62
C GLY A 142 11.47 9.75 -7.69
N ASN A 143 11.32 11.02 -8.01
CA ASN A 143 10.10 11.81 -7.88
C ASN A 143 8.97 11.35 -8.82
N ARG A 144 7.75 11.55 -8.37
CA ARG A 144 6.50 11.30 -9.08
C ARG A 144 5.75 12.61 -9.29
N ASP A 145 5.09 12.76 -10.44
CA ASP A 145 4.21 13.90 -10.71
C ASP A 145 2.77 13.66 -10.21
N GLY A 146 2.45 12.41 -9.84
CA GLY A 146 1.14 12.06 -9.33
C GLY A 146 1.00 10.58 -8.98
N ILE A 147 -0.17 10.22 -8.49
CA ILE A 147 -0.52 8.86 -8.07
C ILE A 147 -1.75 8.41 -8.86
N ILE A 148 -1.73 7.17 -9.33
CA ILE A 148 -2.89 6.51 -9.93
C ILE A 148 -3.28 5.34 -9.02
N VAL A 149 -4.48 5.39 -8.47
CA VAL A 149 -5.09 4.24 -7.78
C VAL A 149 -5.86 3.44 -8.82
N PHE A 150 -5.54 2.17 -8.95
CA PHE A 150 -5.93 1.42 -10.11
C PHE A 150 -6.15 -0.06 -9.79
N SER A 151 -7.18 -0.64 -10.42
CA SER A 151 -7.42 -2.07 -10.50
C SER A 151 -6.83 -2.58 -11.81
N ALA A 152 -6.41 -3.85 -11.90
CA ALA A 152 -5.78 -4.38 -13.12
C ALA A 152 -6.57 -4.03 -14.38
N PRO A 153 -5.97 -3.40 -15.41
CA PRO A 153 -6.71 -2.93 -16.57
C PRO A 153 -7.27 -4.11 -17.35
N LYS A 154 -8.58 -4.10 -17.56
CA LYS A 154 -9.27 -5.10 -18.39
C LYS A 154 -9.33 -4.69 -19.86
N TYR A 155 -9.04 -3.42 -20.18
CA TYR A 155 -9.18 -2.83 -21.52
C TYR A 155 -8.06 -1.83 -21.81
N PRO A 156 -7.80 -1.51 -23.09
CA PRO A 156 -6.82 -0.49 -23.45
C PRO A 156 -7.22 0.94 -23.04
N PHE A 157 -8.43 1.13 -22.49
CA PHE A 157 -8.92 2.40 -22.00
C PHE A 157 -9.24 2.33 -20.53
N ILE A 158 -8.75 3.31 -19.78
CA ILE A 158 -9.01 3.49 -18.36
C ILE A 158 -9.72 4.83 -18.18
N ARG A 159 -10.74 4.88 -17.32
CA ARG A 159 -11.33 6.13 -16.87
C ARG A 159 -10.77 6.49 -15.50
N LEU A 160 -10.22 7.67 -15.41
CA LEU A 160 -9.63 8.19 -14.19
C LEU A 160 -10.44 9.39 -13.71
N ARG A 161 -10.82 9.38 -12.43
CA ARG A 161 -11.36 10.54 -11.73
C ARG A 161 -10.23 11.25 -10.99
N GLU A 162 -10.11 12.55 -11.21
CA GLU A 162 -9.20 13.39 -10.45
C GLU A 162 -9.75 13.60 -9.04
N ILE A 163 -8.92 13.31 -8.06
CA ILE A 163 -9.19 13.57 -6.64
C ILE A 163 -8.12 14.54 -6.18
N ALA A 164 -8.51 15.68 -5.58
CA ALA A 164 -7.56 16.61 -5.01
C ALA A 164 -6.80 15.94 -3.84
N ALA A 165 -5.47 15.94 -3.92
CA ALA A 165 -4.61 15.46 -2.85
C ALA A 165 -3.70 16.58 -2.33
N TYR A 166 -3.29 16.49 -1.07
CA TYR A 166 -2.52 17.52 -0.39
C TYR A 166 -1.17 17.83 -1.07
N ASN A 167 -0.50 16.82 -1.65
CA ASN A 167 0.84 16.94 -2.25
C ASN A 167 0.88 16.44 -3.71
N GLY A 168 -0.05 16.84 -4.54
CA GLY A 168 -0.06 16.46 -5.95
C GLY A 168 -1.43 16.01 -6.45
N THR A 169 -1.47 15.50 -7.68
CA THR A 169 -2.72 15.04 -8.29
C THR A 169 -2.89 13.55 -8.07
N LEU A 170 -3.98 13.17 -7.41
CA LEU A 170 -4.40 11.78 -7.26
C LEU A 170 -5.47 11.47 -8.30
N TYR A 171 -5.28 10.40 -9.04
CA TYR A 171 -6.26 9.85 -9.97
C TYR A 171 -6.74 8.49 -9.47
N GLN A 172 -8.04 8.25 -9.53
CA GLN A 172 -8.64 6.95 -9.21
C GLN A 172 -9.32 6.37 -10.44
N GLU A 173 -9.07 5.10 -10.72
CA GLU A 173 -9.84 4.36 -11.71
C GLU A 173 -11.29 4.25 -11.27
N ILE A 174 -12.21 4.51 -12.19
CA ILE A 174 -13.65 4.39 -11.94
C ILE A 174 -14.30 3.51 -13.00
N PRO A 175 -15.39 2.81 -12.66
CA PRO A 175 -16.18 2.05 -13.61
C PRO A 175 -16.66 2.92 -14.77
N ILE A 176 -16.79 2.34 -15.96
CA ILE A 176 -17.22 3.02 -17.19
C ILE A 176 -18.63 3.66 -17.03
N SER A 177 -19.46 3.09 -16.16
CA SER A 177 -20.82 3.56 -15.87
C SER A 177 -20.90 4.80 -14.98
N MET A 178 -19.82 5.15 -14.28
CA MET A 178 -19.81 6.33 -13.40
C MET A 178 -19.48 7.61 -14.17
N ALA A 179 -20.30 8.65 -14.01
CA ALA A 179 -20.19 9.93 -14.75
C ALA A 179 -20.02 11.16 -13.84
N ASP A 180 -19.53 11.01 -12.60
CA ASP A 180 -19.38 12.13 -11.66
C ASP A 180 -17.98 12.75 -11.67
N GLY A 181 -17.93 14.08 -11.69
CA GLY A 181 -16.73 14.90 -11.56
C GLY A 181 -15.91 15.05 -12.85
N LYS A 182 -14.67 15.55 -12.71
CA LYS A 182 -13.70 15.62 -13.83
C LYS A 182 -13.20 14.20 -14.13
N VAL A 183 -13.65 13.63 -15.22
CA VAL A 183 -13.28 12.31 -15.69
C VAL A 183 -12.39 12.41 -16.91
N TYR A 184 -11.24 11.77 -16.88
CA TYR A 184 -10.30 11.66 -17.99
C TYR A 184 -10.34 10.26 -18.57
N THR A 185 -10.51 10.16 -19.89
CA THR A 185 -10.29 8.91 -20.59
C THR A 185 -8.84 8.85 -21.03
N VAL A 186 -8.13 7.83 -20.62
CA VAL A 186 -6.72 7.63 -20.95
C VAL A 186 -6.51 6.29 -21.65
N LEU A 187 -5.51 6.26 -22.51
CA LEU A 187 -5.09 5.04 -23.20
C LEU A 187 -4.01 4.37 -22.38
N ALA A 188 -4.16 3.09 -22.11
CA ALA A 188 -3.16 2.30 -21.45
C ALA A 188 -2.43 1.41 -22.47
N VAL A 189 -1.13 1.56 -22.57
CA VAL A 189 -0.26 0.67 -23.34
C VAL A 189 0.63 -0.05 -22.37
N LYS A 190 0.49 -1.38 -22.25
CA LYS A 190 1.32 -2.19 -21.36
C LYS A 190 2.49 -2.78 -22.16
N ILE A 191 3.70 -2.51 -21.68
CA ILE A 191 4.94 -3.09 -22.17
C ILE A 191 5.50 -3.97 -21.07
N GLN A 192 5.77 -5.22 -21.39
CA GLN A 192 6.37 -6.15 -20.43
C GLN A 192 7.81 -6.41 -20.81
N LYS A 193 8.73 -6.06 -19.92
CA LYS A 193 10.17 -6.26 -20.08
C LYS A 193 10.73 -7.01 -18.89
N VAL A 194 11.64 -7.95 -19.18
CA VAL A 194 12.34 -8.73 -18.16
C VAL A 194 13.79 -8.28 -18.14
N TYR A 195 14.23 -7.77 -16.99
CA TYR A 195 15.61 -7.39 -16.72
C TYR A 195 16.22 -8.31 -15.69
N THR A 196 17.40 -8.80 -15.99
CA THR A 196 18.16 -9.69 -15.09
C THR A 196 19.33 -9.00 -14.42
N GLU A 197 19.39 -7.67 -14.52
CA GLU A 197 20.45 -6.85 -13.94
C GLU A 197 19.86 -5.81 -13.00
N ASN A 198 20.52 -5.63 -11.89
CA ASN A 198 20.09 -4.67 -10.86
C ASN A 198 20.72 -3.30 -11.16
N ILE A 199 20.25 -2.65 -12.22
CA ILE A 199 20.73 -1.35 -12.67
C ILE A 199 19.73 -0.28 -12.25
N ILE A 200 20.20 0.74 -11.54
CA ILE A 200 19.41 1.91 -11.18
C ILE A 200 19.58 2.94 -12.31
N HIS A 201 18.47 3.35 -12.90
CA HIS A 201 18.46 4.34 -13.96
C HIS A 201 17.93 5.68 -13.43
N LYS A 202 18.44 6.78 -14.00
CA LYS A 202 17.82 8.10 -13.80
C LYS A 202 16.37 8.07 -14.30
N MET A 203 15.47 8.74 -13.59
CA MET A 203 14.06 8.86 -14.01
C MET A 203 14.00 9.59 -15.37
N PRO A 204 13.49 8.94 -16.42
CA PRO A 204 13.44 9.54 -17.76
C PRO A 204 12.40 10.67 -17.83
N GLN A 205 12.73 11.75 -18.55
CA GLN A 205 11.88 12.90 -18.78
C GLN A 205 11.28 12.92 -20.19
N THR A 206 11.85 12.14 -21.10
CA THR A 206 11.38 12.02 -22.49
C THR A 206 11.26 10.56 -22.94
N LEU A 207 10.51 10.32 -24.00
CA LEU A 207 10.43 8.98 -24.60
C LEU A 207 11.79 8.47 -25.09
N GLY A 208 12.65 9.38 -25.58
CA GLY A 208 14.01 9.01 -25.99
C GLY A 208 14.84 8.52 -24.81
N GLU A 209 14.84 9.22 -23.67
CA GLU A 209 15.54 8.80 -22.46
C GLU A 209 14.97 7.48 -21.89
N LEU A 210 13.65 7.28 -21.99
CA LEU A 210 13.03 6.02 -21.58
C LEU A 210 13.48 4.87 -22.48
N ASP A 211 13.55 5.09 -23.79
CA ASP A 211 13.99 4.09 -24.75
C ASP A 211 15.47 3.71 -24.54
N ASP A 212 16.31 4.72 -24.31
CA ASP A 212 17.75 4.54 -24.03
C ASP A 212 18.02 3.81 -22.69
N ALA A 213 17.08 3.87 -21.73
CA ALA A 213 17.19 3.16 -20.46
C ALA A 213 16.99 1.64 -20.59
N PHE A 214 16.48 1.16 -21.72
CA PHE A 214 16.24 -0.25 -21.97
C PHE A 214 17.13 -0.75 -23.11
N SER A 215 17.68 -1.95 -22.99
CA SER A 215 18.50 -2.58 -24.02
C SER A 215 17.71 -2.97 -25.27
N GLU A 216 16.38 -2.97 -25.20
CA GLU A 216 15.49 -3.23 -26.32
C GLU A 216 14.55 -2.04 -26.54
N PRO A 217 14.28 -1.62 -27.79
CA PRO A 217 13.48 -0.44 -28.07
C PRO A 217 12.03 -0.59 -27.57
N ILE A 218 11.66 0.21 -26.57
CA ILE A 218 10.28 0.34 -26.11
C ILE A 218 9.45 1.09 -27.15
N VAL A 219 10.09 2.00 -27.85
CA VAL A 219 9.47 2.88 -28.86
C VAL A 219 8.90 2.08 -30.01
N ASP A 220 9.52 0.97 -30.42
CA ASP A 220 8.98 0.13 -31.50
C ASP A 220 7.62 -0.48 -31.11
N ILE A 221 7.48 -0.94 -29.87
CA ILE A 221 6.20 -1.45 -29.36
C ILE A 221 5.14 -0.36 -29.34
N LEU A 222 5.52 0.85 -28.91
CA LEU A 222 4.62 1.99 -28.90
C LEU A 222 4.26 2.43 -30.34
N HIS A 223 5.20 2.37 -31.26
CA HIS A 223 4.99 2.66 -32.68
C HIS A 223 3.98 1.70 -33.32
N GLU A 224 4.07 0.41 -33.03
CA GLU A 224 3.10 -0.59 -33.47
C GLU A 224 1.72 -0.39 -32.83
N ALA A 225 1.67 -0.01 -31.56
CA ALA A 225 0.42 0.23 -30.83
C ALA A 225 -0.36 1.45 -31.33
N ILE A 226 0.29 2.48 -31.90
CA ILE A 226 -0.36 3.72 -32.36
C ILE A 226 -1.46 3.45 -33.40
N PRO A 227 -1.25 2.69 -34.50
CA PRO A 227 -2.31 2.36 -35.44
C PRO A 227 -3.42 1.49 -34.83
N GLU A 228 -3.07 0.55 -33.96
CA GLU A 228 -4.04 -0.31 -33.28
C GLU A 228 -4.95 0.51 -32.37
N ILE A 229 -4.39 1.38 -31.56
CA ILE A 229 -5.12 2.32 -30.72
C ILE A 229 -6.09 3.15 -31.57
N TRP A 230 -5.66 3.63 -32.71
CA TRP A 230 -6.51 4.39 -33.62
C TRP A 230 -7.66 3.55 -34.18
N ASN A 231 -7.42 2.30 -34.54
CA ASN A 231 -8.42 1.39 -35.10
C ASN A 231 -9.45 0.94 -34.05
N VAL A 232 -9.01 0.61 -32.84
CA VAL A 232 -9.90 0.27 -31.71
C VAL A 232 -10.85 1.43 -31.40
N LYS A 233 -10.36 2.65 -31.48
CA LYS A 233 -11.13 3.87 -31.29
C LYS A 233 -12.25 4.10 -32.31
N ARG A 234 -12.12 3.56 -33.50
CA ARG A 234 -13.12 3.66 -34.55
C ARG A 234 -14.11 2.50 -34.58
N GLY A 235 -13.85 1.44 -33.87
CA GLY A 235 -14.77 0.30 -33.79
C GLY A 235 -16.11 0.67 -33.18
N LYS A 236 -17.16 -0.05 -33.58
CA LYS A 236 -18.51 0.11 -33.01
C LYS A 236 -18.55 0.03 -31.48
N LEU A 237 -17.65 -0.74 -30.88
CA LEU A 237 -17.55 -0.91 -29.44
C LEU A 237 -17.20 0.40 -28.73
N TYR A 238 -16.32 1.21 -29.31
CA TYR A 238 -15.93 2.50 -28.75
C TYR A 238 -17.09 3.50 -28.76
N ASN A 239 -17.79 3.64 -29.90
CA ASN A 239 -18.91 4.55 -30.00
C ASN A 239 -20.10 4.16 -29.10
N VAL A 240 -20.31 2.86 -28.87
CA VAL A 240 -21.37 2.36 -27.98
C VAL A 240 -21.02 2.58 -26.51
N LEU A 241 -19.76 2.39 -26.13
CA LEU A 241 -19.35 2.48 -24.71
C LEU A 241 -19.07 3.90 -24.24
N PHE A 242 -18.62 4.80 -25.12
CA PHE A 242 -18.10 6.09 -24.69
C PHE A 242 -18.81 7.32 -25.22
N HIS A 243 -19.65 7.20 -26.26
CA HIS A 243 -20.39 8.33 -26.91
C HIS A 243 -19.50 9.55 -27.24
N GLN A 244 -18.19 9.35 -27.36
CA GLN A 244 -17.22 10.44 -27.52
C GLN A 244 -16.97 10.77 -28.99
N LYS A 245 -16.90 12.08 -29.29
CA LYS A 245 -16.56 12.58 -30.62
C LYS A 245 -15.08 12.38 -30.93
N GLU A 246 -14.70 12.25 -32.19
CA GLU A 246 -13.30 12.10 -32.66
C GLU A 246 -12.37 13.20 -32.11
N THR A 247 -12.89 14.40 -31.84
CA THR A 247 -12.14 15.52 -31.27
C THR A 247 -11.70 15.29 -29.81
N GLU A 248 -12.52 14.62 -29.00
CA GLU A 248 -12.19 14.29 -27.61
C GLU A 248 -11.11 13.21 -27.53
N LEU A 249 -11.15 12.33 -28.50
CA LEU A 249 -10.20 11.27 -28.65
C LEU A 249 -8.78 11.76 -28.94
N LYS A 250 -8.64 12.76 -29.81
CA LYS A 250 -7.35 13.37 -30.15
C LYS A 250 -6.70 14.04 -28.95
N ARG A 251 -7.51 14.49 -27.98
CA ARG A 251 -7.07 15.14 -26.73
C ARG A 251 -6.87 14.19 -25.55
N SER A 252 -7.15 12.89 -25.74
CA SER A 252 -6.96 11.92 -24.65
C SER A 252 -5.48 11.75 -24.32
N SER A 253 -5.16 11.73 -23.05
CA SER A 253 -3.81 11.39 -22.58
C SER A 253 -3.49 9.92 -22.83
N VAL A 254 -2.20 9.61 -22.95
CA VAL A 254 -1.70 8.25 -23.09
C VAL A 254 -0.92 7.89 -21.84
N LEU A 255 -1.24 6.77 -21.23
CA LEU A 255 -0.45 6.16 -20.16
C LEU A 255 0.34 4.99 -20.74
N LEU A 256 1.64 5.07 -20.60
CA LEU A 256 2.55 3.99 -20.91
C LEU A 256 2.86 3.23 -19.62
N MET A 257 2.43 1.97 -19.54
CA MET A 257 2.67 1.09 -18.41
C MET A 257 3.81 0.15 -18.75
N VAL A 258 4.92 0.28 -18.05
CA VAL A 258 6.10 -0.56 -18.25
C VAL A 258 6.25 -1.51 -17.07
N ASP A 259 6.04 -2.80 -17.33
CA ASP A 259 6.20 -3.87 -16.36
C ASP A 259 7.66 -4.36 -16.42
N VAL A 260 8.44 -3.97 -15.42
CA VAL A 260 9.88 -4.28 -15.33
C VAL A 260 10.07 -5.42 -14.34
N SER A 261 10.52 -6.54 -14.83
CA SER A 261 10.88 -7.69 -13.99
C SER A 261 12.39 -7.68 -13.72
N LEU A 262 12.75 -7.83 -12.45
CA LEU A 262 14.13 -7.72 -11.97
C LEU A 262 14.60 -9.02 -11.30
N ALA A 263 15.86 -9.36 -11.50
CA ALA A 263 16.55 -10.45 -10.80
C ALA A 263 17.96 -10.00 -10.38
N ARG A 264 18.48 -10.53 -9.28
CA ARG A 264 19.83 -10.23 -8.78
C ARG A 264 20.91 -10.76 -9.71
N THR A 265 20.64 -11.87 -10.36
CA THR A 265 21.63 -12.59 -11.17
C THR A 265 21.07 -12.86 -12.56
N LYS A 266 21.89 -12.67 -13.57
CA LYS A 266 21.54 -12.96 -14.95
C LYS A 266 21.21 -14.45 -15.14
N GLY A 267 20.10 -14.74 -15.82
CA GLY A 267 19.68 -16.10 -16.17
C GLY A 267 18.89 -16.84 -15.09
N VAL A 268 18.54 -16.17 -13.99
CA VAL A 268 17.58 -16.70 -13.00
C VAL A 268 16.17 -16.12 -13.24
N PRO A 269 15.11 -16.78 -12.78
CA PRO A 269 13.77 -16.23 -12.82
C PRO A 269 13.70 -14.86 -12.11
N PRO A 270 12.85 -13.92 -12.57
CA PRO A 270 12.67 -12.65 -11.90
C PRO A 270 12.18 -12.85 -10.45
N GLU A 271 12.81 -12.11 -9.53
CA GLU A 271 12.45 -12.09 -8.11
C GLU A 271 11.39 -11.03 -7.81
N GLN A 272 11.38 -9.96 -8.60
CA GLN A 272 10.47 -8.82 -8.41
C GLN A 272 9.98 -8.32 -9.76
N SER A 273 8.70 -7.91 -9.82
CA SER A 273 8.14 -7.16 -10.94
C SER A 273 7.63 -5.81 -10.43
N THR A 274 8.00 -4.75 -11.13
CA THR A 274 7.61 -3.38 -10.80
C THR A 274 6.92 -2.74 -12.00
N LEU A 275 5.67 -2.35 -11.82
CA LEU A 275 4.92 -1.62 -12.83
C LEU A 275 5.19 -0.12 -12.69
N LYS A 276 5.83 0.46 -13.70
CA LYS A 276 6.04 1.91 -13.82
C LYS A 276 5.08 2.49 -14.83
N VAL A 277 4.56 3.67 -14.51
CA VAL A 277 3.58 4.34 -15.37
C VAL A 277 4.08 5.72 -15.73
N PHE A 278 4.02 6.01 -17.02
CA PHE A 278 4.37 7.32 -17.56
C PHE A 278 3.18 7.90 -18.32
N ARG A 279 2.82 9.13 -18.03
CA ARG A 279 1.94 9.90 -18.89
C ARG A 279 2.75 10.41 -20.08
N VAL A 280 2.40 9.98 -21.28
CA VAL A 280 3.13 10.31 -22.52
C VAL A 280 2.38 11.40 -23.24
N ALA A 281 3.06 12.50 -23.54
CA ALA A 281 2.51 13.69 -24.17
C ALA A 281 1.27 14.26 -23.45
N ASP A 282 0.83 15.44 -23.84
CA ASP A 282 -0.39 16.05 -23.30
C ASP A 282 -1.64 15.48 -23.97
N ASP A 283 -1.50 15.03 -25.22
CA ASP A 283 -2.58 14.41 -25.98
C ASP A 283 -2.07 13.37 -26.99
N TYR A 284 -2.98 12.52 -27.44
CA TYR A 284 -2.69 11.46 -28.40
C TYR A 284 -2.36 12.00 -29.80
N GLN A 285 -2.86 13.19 -30.16
CA GLN A 285 -2.56 13.80 -31.45
C GLN A 285 -1.07 14.17 -31.54
N ARG A 286 -0.52 14.74 -30.48
CA ARG A 286 0.90 15.04 -30.37
C ARG A 286 1.74 13.77 -30.48
N LEU A 287 1.32 12.72 -29.79
CA LEU A 287 2.02 11.45 -29.83
C LEU A 287 2.10 10.87 -31.24
N TYR A 288 0.98 10.62 -31.93
CA TYR A 288 1.02 9.99 -33.24
C TYR A 288 1.75 10.83 -34.29
N ARG A 289 1.66 12.18 -34.19
CA ARG A 289 2.41 13.09 -35.08
C ARG A 289 3.91 13.00 -34.87
N SER A 290 4.37 12.86 -33.65
CA SER A 290 5.80 12.71 -33.35
C SER A 290 6.41 11.42 -33.93
N PHE A 291 5.57 10.43 -34.23
CA PHE A 291 5.93 9.21 -34.96
C PHE A 291 5.72 9.32 -36.48
N GLY A 292 5.39 10.51 -37.00
CA GLY A 292 5.22 10.77 -38.43
C GLY A 292 3.86 10.38 -38.99
N TYR A 293 2.83 10.15 -38.15
CA TYR A 293 1.48 9.86 -38.60
C TYR A 293 0.63 11.11 -38.74
N GLU A 294 -0.30 11.08 -39.70
CA GLU A 294 -1.35 12.10 -39.87
C GLU A 294 -2.72 11.46 -40.04
N SER A 295 -3.75 12.16 -39.58
CA SER A 295 -5.13 11.75 -39.79
C SER A 295 -5.63 12.33 -41.09
N VAL A 296 -5.83 11.50 -42.12
CA VAL A 296 -6.34 11.87 -43.42
C VAL A 296 -7.69 11.18 -43.62
N GLN A 297 -8.75 11.96 -43.83
CA GLN A 297 -10.12 11.44 -43.96
C GLN A 297 -10.48 10.41 -42.90
N GLY A 298 -9.99 10.66 -41.68
CA GLY A 298 -10.21 9.82 -40.54
C GLY A 298 -9.43 8.51 -40.50
N LYS A 299 -8.49 8.27 -41.40
CA LYS A 299 -7.53 7.17 -41.33
C LYS A 299 -6.18 7.70 -40.86
N LEU A 300 -5.49 6.93 -40.02
CA LEU A 300 -4.13 7.25 -39.63
C LEU A 300 -3.19 6.75 -40.72
N VAL A 301 -2.41 7.67 -41.29
CA VAL A 301 -1.49 7.38 -42.40
C VAL A 301 -0.10 7.82 -41.97
N LYS A 302 0.90 6.92 -42.10
CA LYS A 302 2.29 7.28 -41.91
C LYS A 302 2.77 8.08 -43.11
N LYS A 303 3.25 9.30 -42.88
CA LYS A 303 3.70 10.24 -43.91
C LYS A 303 5.22 10.32 -44.03
N ARG A 304 5.91 10.16 -42.92
CA ARG A 304 7.39 10.27 -42.85
C ARG A 304 7.98 9.43 -41.73
N GLU A 305 9.23 9.06 -41.88
CA GLU A 305 10.03 8.62 -40.76
C GLU A 305 10.57 9.84 -40.01
N THR A 306 10.54 9.78 -38.68
CA THR A 306 10.99 10.91 -37.85
C THR A 306 11.47 10.39 -36.49
N LEU A 307 12.41 11.10 -35.89
CA LEU A 307 12.87 10.91 -34.52
C LEU A 307 12.30 11.93 -33.54
N GLU A 308 11.29 12.69 -33.94
CA GLU A 308 10.65 13.71 -33.10
C GLU A 308 10.03 13.11 -31.82
N TYR A 309 9.71 11.81 -31.83
CA TYR A 309 9.23 11.10 -30.64
C TYR A 309 10.24 11.13 -29.48
N LYS A 310 11.55 11.21 -29.77
CA LYS A 310 12.58 11.27 -28.71
C LYS A 310 12.42 12.48 -27.81
N ALA A 311 11.90 13.58 -28.33
CA ALA A 311 11.66 14.80 -27.56
C ALA A 311 10.26 14.87 -26.92
N VAL A 312 9.44 13.82 -27.05
CA VAL A 312 8.10 13.80 -26.42
C VAL A 312 8.28 13.69 -24.92
N PRO A 313 7.77 14.67 -24.14
CA PRO A 313 7.91 14.64 -22.69
C PRO A 313 7.06 13.51 -22.09
N ILE A 314 7.60 12.90 -21.05
CA ILE A 314 6.89 11.94 -20.22
C ILE A 314 6.92 12.39 -18.77
N LYS A 315 5.90 12.00 -18.02
CA LYS A 315 5.78 12.31 -16.59
C LYS A 315 5.55 11.03 -15.81
N PRO A 316 6.41 10.74 -14.82
CA PRO A 316 6.28 9.54 -14.01
C PRO A 316 5.10 9.64 -13.06
N PHE A 317 4.34 8.55 -12.96
CA PHE A 317 3.27 8.38 -11.99
C PHE A 317 3.55 7.15 -11.12
N GLU A 318 3.24 7.26 -9.85
CA GLU A 318 3.19 6.10 -8.98
C GLU A 318 1.86 5.39 -9.14
N LEU A 319 1.93 4.07 -9.31
CA LEU A 319 0.76 3.22 -9.34
C LEU A 319 0.56 2.61 -7.96
N ILE A 320 -0.62 2.80 -7.40
CA ILE A 320 -1.05 2.17 -6.16
C ILE A 320 -2.20 1.24 -6.48
N ALA A 321 -2.11 0.00 -6.06
CA ALA A 321 -3.20 -0.95 -6.23
C ALA A 321 -4.45 -0.46 -5.51
N ALA A 322 -5.60 -0.55 -6.17
CA ALA A 322 -6.88 -0.28 -5.52
C ALA A 322 -7.12 -1.32 -4.41
N PHE A 323 -7.72 -0.86 -3.33
CA PHE A 323 -8.03 -1.72 -2.21
C PHE A 323 -9.00 -2.83 -2.66
N ASP A 324 -8.60 -4.07 -2.43
CA ASP A 324 -9.39 -5.27 -2.68
C ASP A 324 -9.22 -6.29 -1.54
N LYS A 325 -9.94 -7.40 -1.62
CA LYS A 325 -9.87 -8.46 -0.60
C LYS A 325 -8.47 -9.05 -0.47
N ASN A 326 -7.73 -9.23 -1.58
CA ASN A 326 -6.39 -9.83 -1.55
C ASN A 326 -5.40 -8.92 -0.82
N ILE A 327 -5.44 -7.62 -1.12
CA ILE A 327 -4.62 -6.60 -0.42
C ILE A 327 -4.98 -6.56 1.06
N ALA A 328 -6.28 -6.56 1.39
CA ALA A 328 -6.74 -6.57 2.77
C ALA A 328 -6.20 -7.79 3.53
N ASN A 329 -6.34 -8.98 2.97
CA ASN A 329 -5.84 -10.23 3.57
C ASN A 329 -4.30 -10.22 3.71
N HIS A 330 -3.60 -9.79 2.67
CA HIS A 330 -2.14 -9.75 2.70
C HIS A 330 -1.60 -8.81 3.79
N LEU A 331 -2.12 -7.58 3.85
CA LEU A 331 -1.66 -6.59 4.82
C LEU A 331 -2.12 -6.87 6.25
N SER A 332 -3.21 -7.63 6.44
CA SER A 332 -3.66 -8.04 7.78
C SER A 332 -3.01 -9.33 8.29
N GLY A 333 -2.20 -10.00 7.46
CA GLY A 333 -1.60 -11.30 7.80
C GLY A 333 -2.60 -12.46 7.79
N ALA A 334 -3.78 -12.27 7.20
CA ALA A 334 -4.85 -13.28 7.16
C ALA A 334 -4.75 -14.26 5.98
N ILE A 335 -3.59 -14.33 5.32
CA ILE A 335 -3.38 -15.04 4.04
C ILE A 335 -3.78 -16.53 4.11
N ASP A 336 -3.58 -17.18 5.24
CA ASP A 336 -3.85 -18.61 5.42
C ASP A 336 -5.01 -18.90 6.40
N CYS A 337 -5.66 -17.88 6.93
CA CYS A 337 -6.61 -17.99 8.02
C CYS A 337 -8.05 -17.76 7.54
N GLY A 338 -8.71 -18.79 6.99
CA GLY A 338 -10.17 -18.76 6.77
C GLY A 338 -10.64 -17.87 5.61
N GLU A 339 -9.81 -17.64 4.59
CA GLU A 339 -10.12 -16.80 3.42
C GLU A 339 -11.46 -17.14 2.76
N ASN A 340 -11.86 -18.41 2.80
CA ASN A 340 -13.13 -18.91 2.26
C ASN A 340 -14.13 -19.33 3.35
N GLY A 341 -13.83 -19.13 4.62
CA GLY A 341 -14.74 -19.46 5.72
C GLY A 341 -16.05 -18.71 5.63
N GLN A 342 -17.15 -19.42 5.94
CA GLN A 342 -18.50 -18.85 5.99
C GLN A 342 -18.85 -18.57 7.46
N TYR A 343 -19.22 -17.35 7.76
CA TYR A 343 -19.48 -16.92 9.13
C TYR A 343 -20.85 -16.25 9.25
N VAL A 344 -21.52 -16.50 10.36
CA VAL A 344 -22.72 -15.76 10.75
C VAL A 344 -22.42 -14.96 12.00
N GLN A 345 -22.67 -13.68 12.00
CA GLN A 345 -22.60 -12.87 13.22
C GLN A 345 -23.98 -12.39 13.62
N ILE A 346 -24.31 -12.64 14.88
CA ILE A 346 -25.57 -12.24 15.52
C ILE A 346 -25.25 -11.11 16.49
N GLY A 347 -25.93 -9.98 16.31
CA GLY A 347 -25.71 -8.77 17.10
C GLY A 347 -24.62 -7.88 16.54
N LEU A 348 -25.00 -6.67 16.15
CA LEU A 348 -24.15 -5.60 15.65
C LEU A 348 -24.18 -4.37 16.56
N GLY A 349 -24.22 -4.61 17.87
CA GLY A 349 -24.17 -3.55 18.87
C GLY A 349 -22.77 -2.97 19.05
N ALA A 350 -22.44 -2.50 20.24
CA ALA A 350 -21.16 -1.87 20.56
C ALA A 350 -19.96 -2.75 20.21
N LEU A 351 -19.93 -3.97 20.74
CA LEU A 351 -18.85 -4.93 20.48
C LEU A 351 -18.95 -5.53 19.08
N GLY A 352 -20.16 -6.01 18.70
CA GLY A 352 -20.36 -6.69 17.42
C GLY A 352 -20.03 -5.82 16.22
N SER A 353 -20.32 -4.52 16.25
CA SER A 353 -19.94 -3.61 15.16
C SER A 353 -18.43 -3.45 15.01
N GLN A 354 -17.66 -3.49 16.11
CA GLN A 354 -16.20 -3.40 16.06
C GLN A 354 -15.58 -4.70 15.55
N VAL A 355 -16.09 -5.86 15.98
CA VAL A 355 -15.68 -7.17 15.44
C VAL A 355 -15.94 -7.20 13.93
N ALA A 356 -17.17 -6.87 13.51
CA ALA A 356 -17.54 -6.81 12.10
C ALA A 356 -16.65 -5.84 11.30
N ASN A 357 -16.39 -4.63 11.81
CA ASN A 357 -15.51 -3.66 11.16
C ASN A 357 -14.08 -4.19 10.94
N ASN A 358 -13.52 -4.85 11.95
CA ASN A 358 -12.18 -5.43 11.83
C ASN A 358 -12.14 -6.56 10.79
N CYS A 359 -13.12 -7.45 10.79
CA CYS A 359 -13.24 -8.51 9.78
C CYS A 359 -13.47 -7.95 8.37
N ILE A 360 -14.31 -6.92 8.23
CA ILE A 360 -14.52 -6.23 6.95
C ILE A 360 -13.21 -5.64 6.45
N ARG A 361 -12.49 -4.88 7.27
CA ARG A 361 -11.25 -4.21 6.85
C ARG A 361 -10.10 -5.16 6.54
N SER A 362 -10.04 -6.29 7.22
CA SER A 362 -9.03 -7.33 6.97
C SER A 362 -9.37 -8.24 5.79
N GLY A 363 -10.57 -8.12 5.21
CA GLY A 363 -11.02 -9.02 4.14
C GLY A 363 -11.28 -10.46 4.62
N TYR A 364 -11.39 -10.66 5.95
CA TYR A 364 -11.46 -12.00 6.54
C TYR A 364 -12.82 -12.65 6.35
N GLY A 365 -12.85 -13.80 5.70
CA GLY A 365 -14.03 -14.65 5.55
C GLY A 365 -15.13 -14.13 4.64
N ARG A 366 -16.30 -14.75 4.75
CA ARG A 366 -17.57 -14.33 4.13
C ARG A 366 -18.66 -14.35 5.19
N TRP A 367 -19.38 -13.24 5.31
CA TRP A 367 -20.23 -12.98 6.45
C TRP A 367 -21.70 -12.85 6.07
N THR A 368 -22.56 -13.39 6.95
CA THR A 368 -23.98 -13.04 7.05
C THR A 368 -24.19 -12.35 8.39
N TYR A 369 -24.79 -11.16 8.38
CA TYR A 369 -25.08 -10.37 9.58
C TYR A 369 -26.55 -10.47 9.95
N ILE A 370 -26.84 -10.69 11.24
CA ILE A 370 -28.20 -10.78 11.80
C ILE A 370 -28.32 -9.77 12.94
N ASP A 371 -29.14 -8.75 12.76
CA ASP A 371 -29.48 -7.75 13.79
C ASP A 371 -30.82 -7.11 13.45
N GLN A 372 -31.71 -6.99 14.43
CA GLN A 372 -33.04 -6.36 14.24
C GLN A 372 -33.06 -4.85 14.44
N ASP A 373 -32.00 -4.29 15.04
CA ASP A 373 -32.00 -2.93 15.55
C ASP A 373 -31.75 -1.88 14.47
N ILE A 374 -32.28 -0.68 14.75
CA ILE A 374 -31.98 0.55 14.04
C ILE A 374 -30.84 1.28 14.75
N LEU A 375 -29.99 2.00 14.00
CA LEU A 375 -28.96 2.84 14.57
C LEU A 375 -29.54 4.14 15.11
N TYR A 376 -29.36 4.40 16.40
CA TYR A 376 -29.77 5.63 17.06
C TYR A 376 -28.57 6.55 17.38
N PRO A 377 -28.80 7.87 17.58
CA PRO A 377 -27.73 8.83 17.87
C PRO A 377 -26.81 8.42 19.02
N HIS A 378 -27.38 7.87 20.12
CA HIS A 378 -26.62 7.44 21.29
C HIS A 378 -25.74 6.20 21.03
N ASN A 379 -25.99 5.47 19.95
CA ASN A 379 -25.14 4.34 19.57
C ASN A 379 -23.78 4.81 19.01
N LEU A 380 -23.69 6.01 18.42
CA LEU A 380 -22.49 6.50 17.75
C LEU A 380 -21.26 6.58 18.67
N VAL A 381 -21.46 6.70 19.98
CA VAL A 381 -20.35 6.70 20.96
C VAL A 381 -19.48 5.42 20.87
N ARG A 382 -20.08 4.29 20.46
CA ARG A 382 -19.46 2.98 20.52
C ARG A 382 -19.67 2.11 19.27
N HIS A 383 -20.42 2.58 18.30
CA HIS A 383 -20.69 1.89 17.05
C HIS A 383 -19.77 2.39 15.93
N CYS A 384 -19.35 1.52 15.00
CA CYS A 384 -18.45 1.90 13.92
C CYS A 384 -19.13 2.64 12.75
N LEU A 385 -20.46 2.59 12.65
CA LEU A 385 -21.24 3.34 11.66
C LEU A 385 -21.25 4.85 11.96
N ARG A 386 -21.65 5.65 10.99
CA ARG A 386 -21.53 7.10 10.99
C ARG A 386 -22.89 7.79 11.21
N GLN A 387 -22.85 9.11 11.35
CA GLN A 387 -24.03 9.95 11.53
C GLN A 387 -25.04 9.80 10.38
N ASP A 388 -24.58 9.59 9.16
CA ASP A 388 -25.43 9.40 7.97
C ASP A 388 -26.21 8.08 7.97
N ASP A 389 -25.89 7.18 8.90
CA ASP A 389 -26.56 5.89 9.07
C ASP A 389 -27.60 5.89 10.17
N ILE A 390 -27.77 7.01 10.87
CA ILE A 390 -28.83 7.16 11.91
C ILE A 390 -30.20 6.94 11.27
N GLY A 391 -31.03 6.13 11.95
CA GLY A 391 -32.37 5.77 11.50
C GLY A 391 -32.41 4.59 10.51
N LYS A 392 -31.25 4.07 10.09
CA LYS A 392 -31.16 2.87 9.24
C LYS A 392 -30.92 1.62 10.10
N GLU A 393 -31.25 0.48 9.53
CA GLU A 393 -31.03 -0.84 10.12
C GLU A 393 -29.53 -1.13 10.22
N LYS A 394 -29.07 -1.62 11.37
CA LYS A 394 -27.66 -1.88 11.63
C LYS A 394 -27.08 -2.92 10.66
N ALA A 395 -27.78 -4.04 10.44
CA ALA A 395 -27.34 -5.11 9.57
C ALA A 395 -27.17 -4.63 8.12
N THR A 396 -28.17 -3.95 7.58
CA THR A 396 -28.15 -3.37 6.23
C THR A 396 -27.03 -2.34 6.08
N SER A 397 -26.87 -1.44 7.06
CA SER A 397 -25.83 -0.40 7.02
C SER A 397 -24.42 -0.97 7.09
N MET A 398 -24.18 -2.03 7.88
CA MET A 398 -22.89 -2.71 7.93
C MET A 398 -22.57 -3.41 6.61
N LYS A 399 -23.57 -3.99 5.92
CA LYS A 399 -23.37 -4.52 4.57
C LYS A 399 -23.03 -3.41 3.58
N MET A 400 -23.77 -2.30 3.58
CA MET A 400 -23.47 -1.15 2.73
C MET A 400 -22.07 -0.57 2.99
N TYR A 401 -21.64 -0.55 4.24
CA TYR A 401 -20.27 -0.17 4.60
C TYR A 401 -19.24 -1.11 3.97
N ALA A 402 -19.43 -2.43 4.05
CA ALA A 402 -18.55 -3.40 3.40
C ALA A 402 -18.54 -3.21 1.88
N ASP A 403 -19.71 -3.04 1.26
CA ASP A 403 -19.86 -2.81 -0.19
C ASP A 403 -19.19 -1.49 -0.64
N SER A 404 -19.07 -0.50 0.25
CA SER A 404 -18.36 0.74 -0.04
C SER A 404 -16.83 0.60 -0.07
N LEU A 405 -16.29 -0.39 0.63
CA LEU A 405 -14.86 -0.70 0.63
C LEU A 405 -14.47 -1.64 -0.50
N TYR A 406 -15.33 -2.60 -0.80
CA TYR A 406 -15.15 -3.60 -1.85
C TYR A 406 -16.16 -3.38 -2.97
N SER A 407 -15.86 -3.86 -4.17
CA SER A 407 -16.89 -3.93 -5.21
C SER A 407 -18.00 -4.90 -4.74
N GLU A 408 -19.25 -4.67 -5.17
CA GLU A 408 -20.38 -5.55 -4.81
C GLU A 408 -20.10 -7.05 -5.07
N ARG A 409 -19.30 -7.36 -6.10
CA ARG A 409 -18.92 -8.73 -6.45
C ARG A 409 -17.87 -9.36 -5.52
N GLU A 410 -17.13 -8.52 -4.81
CA GLU A 410 -16.03 -8.89 -3.92
C GLU A 410 -16.35 -8.65 -2.47
N SER A 411 -17.55 -8.10 -2.18
CA SER A 411 -17.97 -7.84 -0.81
C SER A 411 -17.92 -9.10 0.03
N ILE A 412 -17.30 -8.99 1.18
CA ILE A 412 -17.23 -10.09 2.13
C ILE A 412 -18.53 -10.28 2.92
N VAL A 413 -19.43 -9.30 2.92
CA VAL A 413 -20.75 -9.40 3.55
C VAL A 413 -21.77 -9.81 2.50
N GLN A 414 -22.08 -11.09 2.48
CA GLN A 414 -22.97 -11.67 1.48
C GLN A 414 -24.44 -11.31 1.75
N GLU A 415 -24.85 -11.33 2.99
CA GLU A 415 -26.25 -11.19 3.39
C GLU A 415 -26.37 -10.35 4.67
N ALA A 416 -27.43 -9.56 4.75
CA ALA A 416 -27.85 -8.84 5.95
C ALA A 416 -29.31 -9.20 6.26
N ILE A 417 -29.55 -9.84 7.41
CA ILE A 417 -30.87 -10.28 7.86
C ILE A 417 -31.31 -9.35 8.98
N VAL A 418 -32.31 -8.52 8.69
CA VAL A 418 -32.90 -7.59 9.67
C VAL A 418 -33.97 -8.36 10.45
N SER A 419 -33.55 -9.06 11.49
CA SER A 419 -34.44 -9.91 12.27
C SER A 419 -33.87 -10.22 13.64
N ASN A 420 -34.75 -10.56 14.57
CA ASN A 420 -34.39 -11.25 15.81
C ASN A 420 -34.11 -12.72 15.50
N ILE A 421 -33.13 -13.32 16.17
CA ILE A 421 -32.84 -14.76 15.99
C ILE A 421 -34.00 -15.69 16.37
N PHE A 422 -34.89 -15.20 17.23
CA PHE A 422 -36.08 -15.94 17.68
C PHE A 422 -37.31 -15.72 16.80
N ASP A 423 -37.20 -14.93 15.76
CA ASP A 423 -38.29 -14.59 14.86
C ASP A 423 -38.69 -15.83 14.03
N GLU A 424 -39.95 -16.26 14.19
CA GLU A 424 -40.49 -17.42 13.52
C GLU A 424 -40.71 -17.18 12.03
N ASP A 425 -41.02 -15.97 11.62
CA ASP A 425 -41.26 -15.62 10.21
C ASP A 425 -39.96 -15.73 9.39
N ASN A 426 -38.82 -15.39 10.00
CA ASN A 426 -37.49 -15.44 9.37
C ASN A 426 -36.69 -16.71 9.74
N ARG A 427 -37.26 -17.63 10.51
CA ARG A 427 -36.61 -18.85 11.01
C ARG A 427 -35.89 -19.64 9.89
N GLY A 428 -36.58 -19.88 8.78
CA GLY A 428 -36.01 -20.67 7.66
C GLY A 428 -34.78 -20.00 7.03
N LEU A 429 -34.76 -18.67 6.93
CA LEU A 429 -33.65 -17.89 6.43
C LEU A 429 -32.47 -17.93 7.40
N ILE A 430 -32.72 -17.69 8.68
CA ILE A 430 -31.72 -17.73 9.76
C ILE A 430 -31.06 -19.11 9.87
N GLU A 431 -31.87 -20.17 9.95
CA GLU A 431 -31.34 -21.54 10.03
C GLU A 431 -30.56 -21.96 8.77
N SER A 432 -30.99 -21.48 7.58
CA SER A 432 -30.24 -21.71 6.35
C SER A 432 -28.88 -21.02 6.37
N ALA A 433 -28.78 -19.78 6.85
CA ALA A 433 -27.51 -19.06 7.02
C ALA A 433 -26.58 -19.79 8.01
N ILE A 434 -27.11 -20.19 9.16
CA ILE A 434 -26.38 -20.92 10.20
C ILE A 434 -25.86 -22.26 9.66
N ARG A 435 -26.67 -23.05 8.99
CA ARG A 435 -26.24 -24.35 8.43
C ARG A 435 -25.13 -24.26 7.40
N ARG A 436 -25.03 -23.15 6.69
CA ARG A 436 -23.96 -22.91 5.70
C ARG A 436 -22.68 -22.37 6.32
N SER A 437 -22.72 -22.01 7.61
CA SER A 437 -21.58 -21.39 8.27
C SER A 437 -20.67 -22.41 8.96
N ASP A 438 -19.38 -22.07 8.97
CA ASP A 438 -18.35 -22.79 9.72
C ASP A 438 -18.35 -22.39 11.20
N LEU A 439 -18.72 -21.14 11.48
CA LEU A 439 -18.76 -20.57 12.82
C LEU A 439 -19.87 -19.53 12.94
N VAL A 440 -20.61 -19.57 14.05
CA VAL A 440 -21.55 -18.54 14.46
C VAL A 440 -20.90 -17.68 15.55
N VAL A 441 -20.89 -16.39 15.34
CA VAL A 441 -20.32 -15.39 16.27
C VAL A 441 -21.48 -14.65 16.94
N ASP A 442 -21.70 -14.90 18.21
CA ASP A 442 -22.69 -14.21 19.02
C ASP A 442 -22.06 -13.01 19.72
N CYS A 443 -22.51 -11.81 19.40
CA CYS A 443 -22.13 -10.55 20.03
C CYS A 443 -23.33 -9.83 20.66
N THR A 444 -24.41 -10.58 20.98
CA THR A 444 -25.63 -10.00 21.54
C THR A 444 -25.54 -9.69 23.03
N ALA A 445 -24.61 -10.30 23.74
CA ALA A 445 -24.54 -10.36 25.19
C ALA A 445 -25.83 -10.91 25.85
N SER A 446 -26.59 -11.71 25.10
CA SER A 446 -27.84 -12.33 25.56
C SER A 446 -27.64 -13.79 25.92
N VAL A 447 -27.86 -14.10 27.19
CA VAL A 447 -27.85 -15.49 27.67
C VAL A 447 -28.81 -16.39 26.88
N ALA A 448 -29.98 -15.85 26.51
CA ALA A 448 -30.97 -16.61 25.75
C ALA A 448 -30.45 -16.98 24.35
N VAL A 449 -29.69 -16.12 23.69
CA VAL A 449 -29.09 -16.41 22.38
C VAL A 449 -28.04 -17.51 22.49
N GLY A 450 -27.13 -17.43 23.47
CA GLY A 450 -26.12 -18.48 23.68
C GLY A 450 -26.74 -19.85 23.94
N ARG A 451 -27.80 -19.92 24.77
CA ARG A 451 -28.54 -21.16 25.04
C ARG A 451 -29.31 -21.66 23.81
N TYR A 452 -29.94 -20.76 23.06
CA TYR A 452 -30.58 -21.11 21.80
C TYR A 452 -29.60 -21.76 20.83
N LEU A 453 -28.43 -21.16 20.64
CA LEU A 453 -27.38 -21.71 19.77
C LEU A 453 -26.89 -23.07 20.25
N SER A 454 -26.71 -23.26 21.57
CA SER A 454 -26.30 -24.55 22.15
C SER A 454 -27.23 -25.70 21.78
N HIS A 455 -28.54 -25.42 21.70
CA HIS A 455 -29.56 -26.46 21.46
C HIS A 455 -30.00 -26.59 19.99
N HIS A 456 -29.81 -25.55 19.16
CA HIS A 456 -30.34 -25.51 17.80
C HIS A 456 -29.27 -25.60 16.70
N LEU A 457 -27.99 -25.45 17.03
CA LEU A 457 -26.93 -25.68 16.05
C LEU A 457 -26.85 -27.17 15.67
N ALA A 458 -26.85 -27.45 14.37
CA ALA A 458 -26.76 -28.77 13.83
C ALA A 458 -25.40 -29.02 13.11
N GLY A 459 -24.98 -30.26 13.10
CA GLY A 459 -23.77 -30.68 12.36
C GLY A 459 -22.47 -30.20 13.00
N SER A 460 -21.53 -29.75 12.18
CA SER A 460 -20.19 -29.33 12.59
C SER A 460 -20.08 -27.82 12.89
N THR A 461 -21.14 -27.05 12.70
CA THR A 461 -21.15 -25.62 12.97
C THR A 461 -20.93 -25.34 14.45
N ARG A 462 -19.92 -24.55 14.76
CA ARG A 462 -19.54 -24.14 16.12
C ARG A 462 -20.07 -22.76 16.41
N ALA A 463 -20.15 -22.39 17.69
CA ALA A 463 -20.42 -21.04 18.11
C ALA A 463 -19.32 -20.47 19.01
N VAL A 464 -19.17 -19.16 18.94
CA VAL A 464 -18.40 -18.36 19.87
C VAL A 464 -19.25 -17.19 20.35
N SER A 465 -19.30 -16.93 21.65
CA SER A 465 -19.99 -15.79 22.24
C SER A 465 -18.98 -14.81 22.82
N PHE A 466 -19.15 -13.52 22.47
CA PHE A 466 -18.35 -12.43 22.98
C PHE A 466 -19.23 -11.43 23.74
N PHE A 467 -18.85 -11.12 24.96
CA PHE A 467 -19.52 -10.09 25.74
C PHE A 467 -18.58 -9.40 26.72
N MET A 468 -18.97 -8.19 27.14
CA MET A 468 -18.25 -7.45 28.18
C MET A 468 -18.88 -7.71 29.54
N ASN A 469 -18.07 -7.65 30.60
CA ASN A 469 -18.61 -7.59 31.95
C ASN A 469 -19.37 -6.25 32.17
N PRO A 470 -20.22 -6.12 33.21
CA PRO A 470 -21.03 -4.92 33.41
C PRO A 470 -20.26 -3.61 33.53
N SER A 471 -19.02 -3.64 34.04
CA SER A 471 -18.15 -2.46 34.13
C SER A 471 -17.44 -2.12 32.80
N GLY A 472 -17.48 -3.02 31.80
CA GLY A 472 -16.77 -2.83 30.54
C GLY A 472 -15.25 -3.01 30.61
N SER A 473 -14.73 -3.50 31.74
CA SER A 473 -13.30 -3.67 31.99
C SER A 473 -12.73 -5.00 31.50
N SER A 474 -13.57 -5.97 31.19
CA SER A 474 -13.17 -7.31 30.75
C SER A 474 -14.01 -7.81 29.60
N LEU A 475 -13.34 -8.37 28.61
CA LEU A 475 -13.97 -9.09 27.50
C LEU A 475 -13.97 -10.58 27.80
N ILE A 476 -15.12 -11.22 27.67
CA ILE A 476 -15.32 -12.64 27.84
C ILE A 476 -15.52 -13.27 26.46
N MET A 477 -14.83 -14.38 26.20
CA MET A 477 -14.99 -15.21 25.02
C MET A 477 -15.31 -16.64 25.44
N LEU A 478 -16.46 -17.15 25.02
CA LEU A 478 -16.87 -18.53 25.19
C LEU A 478 -16.85 -19.20 23.81
N LEU A 479 -15.86 -20.06 23.54
CA LEU A 479 -15.70 -20.74 22.27
C LEU A 479 -15.98 -22.23 22.43
N GLU A 480 -16.93 -22.77 21.69
CA GLU A 480 -17.21 -24.21 21.66
C GLU A 480 -16.02 -25.00 21.16
N SER A 481 -15.80 -26.18 21.71
CA SER A 481 -14.77 -27.12 21.25
C SER A 481 -15.02 -27.57 19.80
N ALA A 482 -13.96 -28.01 19.11
CA ALA A 482 -14.06 -28.42 17.70
C ALA A 482 -15.09 -29.53 17.45
N ASN A 483 -15.26 -30.43 18.41
CA ASN A 483 -16.23 -31.55 18.38
C ASN A 483 -17.54 -31.22 19.11
N ARG A 484 -17.73 -29.98 19.56
CA ARG A 484 -18.87 -29.49 20.33
C ARG A 484 -19.22 -30.29 21.59
N GLN A 485 -18.24 -30.95 22.21
CA GLN A 485 -18.43 -31.55 23.54
C GLN A 485 -18.66 -30.53 24.65
N SER A 486 -18.18 -29.30 24.46
CA SER A 486 -18.48 -28.16 25.33
C SER A 486 -19.27 -27.14 24.50
N SER A 487 -20.57 -27.09 24.72
CA SER A 487 -21.50 -26.11 24.14
C SER A 487 -21.46 -24.78 24.89
N LEU A 488 -22.04 -23.70 24.28
CA LEU A 488 -22.02 -22.38 24.91
C LEU A 488 -22.68 -22.36 26.30
N ASP A 489 -23.78 -23.09 26.51
CA ASP A 489 -24.44 -23.20 27.81
C ASP A 489 -23.56 -23.89 28.87
N THR A 490 -22.84 -24.93 28.48
CA THR A 490 -21.86 -25.58 29.35
C THR A 490 -20.72 -24.63 29.71
N LEU A 491 -20.20 -23.87 28.73
CA LEU A 491 -19.16 -22.88 28.96
C LEU A 491 -19.64 -21.70 29.81
N GLU A 492 -20.89 -21.28 29.66
CA GLU A 492 -21.56 -20.29 30.51
C GLU A 492 -21.56 -20.76 31.97
N MET A 493 -21.91 -22.02 32.23
CA MET A 493 -21.91 -22.58 33.57
C MET A 493 -20.48 -22.68 34.14
N GLN A 494 -19.48 -23.00 33.33
CA GLN A 494 -18.08 -22.98 33.75
C GLN A 494 -17.61 -21.57 34.09
N TYR A 495 -18.00 -20.57 33.32
CA TYR A 495 -17.73 -19.18 33.58
C TYR A 495 -18.31 -18.74 34.92
N TYR A 496 -19.59 -19.02 35.23
CA TYR A 496 -20.18 -18.73 36.53
C TYR A 496 -19.49 -19.48 37.67
N ARG A 497 -19.10 -20.71 37.45
CA ARG A 497 -18.32 -21.45 38.45
C ARG A 497 -16.98 -20.76 38.76
N LEU A 498 -16.28 -20.28 37.72
CA LEU A 498 -15.04 -19.54 37.89
C LEU A 498 -15.24 -18.27 38.72
N LEU A 499 -16.29 -17.50 38.46
CA LEU A 499 -16.63 -16.28 39.19
C LEU A 499 -16.91 -16.54 40.70
N VAL A 500 -17.43 -17.70 41.01
CA VAL A 500 -17.70 -18.10 42.42
C VAL A 500 -16.46 -18.57 43.15
N HIS A 501 -15.55 -19.26 42.45
CA HIS A 501 -14.38 -19.88 43.08
C HIS A 501 -13.16 -18.97 43.13
N GLU A 502 -12.99 -18.07 42.19
CA GLU A 502 -11.82 -17.18 42.11
C GLU A 502 -12.10 -15.85 42.82
N SER A 503 -11.43 -15.60 43.94
CA SER A 503 -11.61 -14.40 44.74
C SER A 503 -11.34 -13.11 43.97
N GLU A 504 -10.42 -13.13 43.04
CA GLU A 504 -10.09 -11.99 42.18
C GLU A 504 -11.26 -11.57 41.25
N LEU A 505 -12.20 -12.49 40.99
CA LEU A 505 -13.33 -12.28 40.11
C LEU A 505 -14.65 -11.96 40.86
N HIS A 506 -14.65 -11.88 42.21
CA HIS A 506 -15.87 -11.64 42.97
C HIS A 506 -16.55 -10.30 42.63
N GLU A 507 -15.79 -9.29 42.20
CA GLU A 507 -16.29 -7.99 41.80
C GLU A 507 -16.63 -7.93 40.28
N HIS A 508 -16.37 -9.00 39.53
CA HIS A 508 -16.42 -9.01 38.07
C HIS A 508 -17.80 -8.68 37.49
N LEU A 509 -18.87 -9.07 38.16
CA LEU A 509 -20.25 -8.79 37.76
C LEU A 509 -20.83 -7.51 38.39
N LYS A 510 -20.09 -6.81 39.24
CA LYS A 510 -20.57 -5.54 39.80
C LYS A 510 -20.57 -4.46 38.73
N SER A 511 -21.69 -3.76 38.60
CA SER A 511 -21.78 -2.55 37.79
C SER A 511 -21.69 -1.34 38.70
N GLU A 512 -20.94 -0.32 38.30
CA GLU A 512 -21.07 1.00 38.93
C GLU A 512 -22.39 1.62 38.48
N GLN A 513 -23.43 1.46 39.26
CA GLN A 513 -24.81 1.91 38.95
C GLN A 513 -24.90 3.41 38.62
N MET A 514 -23.91 4.22 39.00
CA MET A 514 -23.96 5.69 38.87
C MET A 514 -23.91 6.17 37.40
N VAL A 515 -23.26 5.48 36.50
CA VAL A 515 -23.14 5.89 35.09
C VAL A 515 -24.42 5.60 34.31
N ILE A 516 -25.15 4.53 34.66
CA ILE A 516 -26.40 4.16 33.99
C ILE A 516 -27.55 5.10 34.44
N ALA A 517 -27.59 5.49 35.68
CA ALA A 517 -28.62 6.42 36.20
C ALA A 517 -28.52 7.82 35.57
N CYS A 518 -27.32 8.34 35.32
CA CYS A 518 -27.14 9.64 34.66
C CYS A 518 -27.56 9.61 33.17
N LEU A 519 -27.31 8.52 32.45
CA LEU A 519 -27.76 8.38 31.06
C LEU A 519 -29.28 8.25 30.93
N TRP A 520 -29.95 7.59 31.86
CA TRP A 520 -31.43 7.46 31.86
C TRP A 520 -32.12 8.74 32.34
N ALA A 521 -31.51 9.53 33.21
CA ALA A 521 -32.07 10.80 33.68
C ALA A 521 -32.01 11.90 32.59
N VAL A 522 -31.16 11.78 31.62
CA VAL A 522 -31.06 12.72 30.47
C VAL A 522 -32.02 12.35 29.33
N LEU A 523 -32.66 11.18 29.37
CA LEU A 523 -33.53 10.67 28.29
C LEU A 523 -34.97 10.34 28.65
N PRO A 524 -35.72 11.15 29.45
CA PRO A 524 -37.16 10.89 29.64
C PRO A 524 -38.04 11.33 28.45
N MET A 525 -37.47 11.88 27.38
CA MET A 525 -38.24 12.42 26.24
C MET A 525 -38.30 11.56 24.98
N TRP A 526 -37.66 10.39 24.98
CA TRP A 526 -37.64 9.55 23.77
C TRP A 526 -37.94 8.08 24.11
N ARG A 527 -39.16 7.79 24.50
CA ARG A 527 -39.78 6.46 24.43
C ARG A 527 -40.70 6.40 23.23
#